data_d4a9fd56c5f3ccfed826b1e77a9551d2
#
_entry.id   d4a9fd56c5f3ccfed826b1e77a9551d2
#
_cell.length_a   1.000
_cell.length_b   1.000
_cell.length_c   1.000
_cell.angle_alpha   90.00
_cell.angle_beta   90.00
_cell.angle_gamma   90.00
#
_symmetry.space_group_name_H-M   'P 1'
#
loop_
_entity.id
_entity.type
_entity.pdbx_description
1 polymer ?
#
loop_
_entity_poly.entity_id
_entity_poly.type
_entity_poly.pdbx_seq_one_letter_code
_entity_poly.pdbx_strand_id
1 'polypeptide(L)'
;CGFGCKFCATGTLGLRRNLTVDEITDQILYFMQQGCSINSISFMGMGEPFANPQVFEALHDLTAPELFGLSQRRITISTIGIVPGIQKLTREYPQVNLAYSLHAPTDRLRETLMPITKTYPLGQVLDTLDQHIRQTNRKVFLAYIMLKDVNDSDRHAEQLTKMLYKHKK
;
A
#
# COMPACT_ATOMS: atom_id res chain seq x y z
N CYS A 1 4.73 -11.90 7.04
CA CYS A 1 3.57 -11.49 6.26
C CYS A 1 2.74 -12.72 5.89
N GLY A 2 1.42 -12.68 6.11
CA GLY A 2 0.53 -13.84 5.89
C GLY A 2 0.01 -13.98 4.45
N PHE A 3 0.37 -13.08 3.52
CA PHE A 3 -0.23 -13.04 2.17
C PHE A 3 0.49 -13.89 1.12
N GLY A 4 1.71 -14.36 1.40
CA GLY A 4 2.41 -15.34 0.56
C GLY A 4 2.72 -14.87 -0.87
N CYS A 5 2.99 -13.58 -1.08
CA CYS A 5 3.43 -13.07 -2.38
C CYS A 5 4.73 -13.76 -2.80
N LYS A 6 4.77 -14.38 -3.98
CA LYS A 6 5.84 -15.27 -4.40
C LYS A 6 7.19 -14.60 -4.65
N PHE A 7 7.18 -13.30 -4.92
CA PHE A 7 8.39 -12.51 -5.14
C PHE A 7 8.92 -11.84 -3.86
N CYS A 8 8.23 -12.01 -2.73
CA CYS A 8 8.53 -11.30 -1.48
C CYS A 8 9.19 -12.25 -0.46
N ALA A 9 10.43 -11.97 -0.07
CA ALA A 9 11.13 -12.74 0.95
C ALA A 9 10.36 -12.77 2.30
N THR A 10 9.73 -11.67 2.69
CA THR A 10 8.89 -11.63 3.91
C THR A 10 7.68 -12.56 3.81
N GLY A 11 7.16 -12.81 2.61
CA GLY A 11 6.06 -13.75 2.38
C GLY A 11 6.39 -15.18 2.77
N THR A 12 7.67 -15.58 2.63
CA THR A 12 8.13 -16.93 2.99
C THR A 12 8.30 -17.12 4.50
N LEU A 13 8.45 -16.03 5.26
CA LEU A 13 8.63 -16.05 6.71
C LEU A 13 7.32 -16.25 7.50
N GLY A 14 6.15 -16.10 6.83
CA GLY A 14 4.86 -16.11 7.47
C GLY A 14 4.60 -14.86 8.32
N LEU A 15 3.47 -14.86 9.02
CA LEU A 15 3.09 -13.81 9.98
C LEU A 15 3.32 -14.33 11.39
N ARG A 16 4.10 -13.62 12.19
CA ARG A 16 4.27 -13.93 13.61
C ARG A 16 3.21 -13.19 14.44
N ARG A 17 3.16 -11.86 14.34
CA ARG A 17 2.16 -10.99 14.96
C ARG A 17 2.09 -9.64 14.26
N ASN A 18 1.08 -8.86 14.55
CA ASN A 18 1.05 -7.45 14.20
C ASN A 18 1.89 -6.63 15.20
N LEU A 19 2.41 -5.49 14.74
CA LEU A 19 3.01 -4.49 15.61
C LEU A 19 1.91 -3.70 16.32
N THR A 20 2.18 -3.26 17.54
CA THR A 20 1.34 -2.30 18.28
C THR A 20 1.53 -0.89 17.72
N VAL A 21 0.69 0.06 18.17
CA VAL A 21 0.84 1.48 17.82
C VAL A 21 2.21 1.99 18.21
N ASP A 22 2.61 1.76 19.47
CA ASP A 22 3.90 2.19 20.01
C ASP A 22 5.07 1.60 19.20
N GLU A 23 5.03 0.31 18.89
CA GLU A 23 6.08 -0.33 18.08
C GLU A 23 6.19 0.25 16.67
N ILE A 24 5.10 0.81 16.14
CA ILE A 24 5.12 1.49 14.84
C ILE A 24 5.71 2.89 14.98
N THR A 25 5.27 3.66 15.97
CA THR A 25 5.68 5.06 16.17
C THR A 25 7.06 5.19 16.79
N ASP A 26 7.48 4.26 17.63
CA ASP A 26 8.82 4.25 18.26
C ASP A 26 9.95 4.16 17.24
N GLN A 27 9.71 3.57 16.07
CA GLN A 27 10.70 3.58 15.00
C GLN A 27 11.06 5.01 14.58
N ILE A 28 10.05 5.90 14.53
CA ILE A 28 10.24 7.31 14.16
C ILE A 28 10.86 8.06 15.36
N LEU A 29 10.32 7.83 16.56
CA LEU A 29 10.80 8.45 17.80
C LEU A 29 12.29 8.14 18.03
N TYR A 30 12.72 6.91 17.79
CA TYR A 30 14.12 6.51 17.89
C TYR A 30 15.04 7.38 17.02
N PHE A 31 14.71 7.57 15.75
CA PHE A 31 15.52 8.41 14.86
C PHE A 31 15.48 9.89 15.27
N MET A 32 14.33 10.39 15.73
CA MET A 32 14.22 11.77 16.23
C MET A 32 15.12 11.98 17.47
N GLN A 33 15.16 11.01 18.38
CA GLN A 33 16.05 11.05 19.55
C GLN A 33 17.55 11.03 19.19
N GLN A 34 17.90 10.45 18.03
CA GLN A 34 19.25 10.51 17.49
C GLN A 34 19.55 11.83 16.74
N GLY A 35 18.65 12.82 16.81
CA GLY A 35 18.83 14.12 16.15
C GLY A 35 18.46 14.11 14.65
N CYS A 36 17.86 13.03 14.14
CA CYS A 36 17.44 12.99 12.76
C CYS A 36 16.17 13.82 12.54
N SER A 37 16.18 14.67 11.51
CA SER A 37 14.97 15.35 11.04
C SER A 37 14.14 14.42 10.15
N ILE A 38 12.93 14.10 10.57
CA ILE A 38 12.02 13.21 9.80
C ILE A 38 11.12 14.07 8.92
N ASN A 39 11.35 13.99 7.60
CA ASN A 39 10.61 14.78 6.61
C ASN A 39 9.43 14.00 5.99
N SER A 40 9.52 12.68 5.92
CA SER A 40 8.46 11.81 5.39
C SER A 40 8.57 10.40 5.95
N ILE A 41 7.43 9.69 5.95
CA ILE A 41 7.33 8.31 6.42
C ILE A 41 6.68 7.48 5.31
N SER A 42 7.20 6.27 5.12
CA SER A 42 6.59 5.29 4.21
C SER A 42 6.34 3.98 4.95
N PHE A 43 5.07 3.58 4.98
CA PHE A 43 4.67 2.24 5.42
C PHE A 43 4.95 1.27 4.28
N MET A 44 6.18 0.76 4.27
CA MET A 44 6.71 -0.17 3.26
C MET A 44 7.53 -1.26 3.95
N GLY A 45 7.93 -2.28 3.18
CA GLY A 45 8.81 -3.35 3.66
C GLY A 45 8.05 -4.58 4.13
N MET A 46 8.07 -4.89 5.43
CA MET A 46 7.55 -6.16 5.94
C MET A 46 6.08 -6.07 6.36
N GLY A 47 5.21 -6.84 5.71
CA GLY A 47 3.81 -6.92 6.05
C GLY A 47 2.90 -6.18 5.06
N GLU A 48 1.63 -6.11 5.42
CA GLU A 48 0.58 -5.35 4.73
C GLU A 48 -0.06 -4.39 5.74
N PRO A 49 0.08 -3.08 5.55
CA PRO A 49 -0.40 -2.12 6.54
C PRO A 49 -1.90 -2.26 6.85
N PHE A 50 -2.74 -2.45 5.84
CA PHE A 50 -4.19 -2.54 6.06
C PHE A 50 -4.67 -3.87 6.65
N ALA A 51 -3.79 -4.82 6.84
CA ALA A 51 -4.06 -6.04 7.60
C ALA A 51 -3.74 -5.91 9.09
N ASN A 52 -3.10 -4.82 9.50
CA ASN A 52 -2.85 -4.48 10.90
C ASN A 52 -3.81 -3.35 11.34
N PRO A 53 -4.82 -3.60 12.20
CA PRO A 53 -5.75 -2.57 12.65
C PRO A 53 -5.08 -1.40 13.38
N GLN A 54 -3.92 -1.63 14.01
CA GLN A 54 -3.15 -0.60 14.73
C GLN A 54 -2.56 0.48 13.81
N VAL A 55 -2.48 0.25 12.50
CA VAL A 55 -1.92 1.24 11.56
C VAL A 55 -2.74 2.53 11.54
N PHE A 56 -4.06 2.45 11.68
CA PHE A 56 -4.89 3.66 11.69
C PHE A 56 -4.75 4.47 12.97
N GLU A 57 -4.53 3.82 14.11
CA GLU A 57 -4.19 4.49 15.38
C GLU A 57 -2.79 5.11 15.29
N ALA A 58 -1.83 4.39 14.72
CA ALA A 58 -0.49 4.95 14.47
C ALA A 58 -0.54 6.16 13.52
N LEU A 59 -1.41 6.16 12.50
CA LEU A 59 -1.63 7.32 11.64
C LEU A 59 -2.21 8.52 12.41
N HIS A 60 -3.13 8.26 13.36
CA HIS A 60 -3.64 9.28 14.27
C HIS A 60 -2.47 9.92 15.02
N ASP A 61 -1.67 9.13 15.72
CA ASP A 61 -0.57 9.63 16.54
C ASP A 61 0.48 10.37 15.69
N LEU A 62 0.83 9.84 14.53
CA LEU A 62 1.76 10.48 13.61
C LEU A 62 1.26 11.83 13.08
N THR A 63 -0.05 12.02 12.97
CA THR A 63 -0.63 13.25 12.41
C THR A 63 -1.18 14.21 13.46
N ALA A 64 -1.40 13.76 14.69
CA ALA A 64 -1.90 14.58 15.79
C ALA A 64 -0.89 15.68 16.14
N PRO A 65 -1.32 16.97 16.15
CA PRO A 65 -0.42 18.11 16.42
C PRO A 65 0.27 18.04 17.76
N GLU A 66 -0.38 17.45 18.76
CA GLU A 66 0.12 17.29 20.14
C GLU A 66 1.13 16.14 20.29
N LEU A 67 1.29 15.28 19.26
CA LEU A 67 2.22 14.16 19.24
C LEU A 67 3.32 14.40 18.20
N PHE A 68 3.27 13.71 17.06
CA PHE A 68 4.31 13.89 16.02
C PHE A 68 4.05 15.07 15.09
N GLY A 69 2.81 15.49 14.89
CA GLY A 69 2.43 16.66 14.09
C GLY A 69 2.78 16.58 12.60
N LEU A 70 2.93 15.38 12.05
CA LEU A 70 3.30 15.20 10.65
C LEU A 70 2.11 15.49 9.74
N SER A 71 2.35 16.27 8.69
CA SER A 71 1.34 16.43 7.65
C SER A 71 1.03 15.08 6.98
N GLN A 72 -0.24 14.75 6.80
CA GLN A 72 -0.68 13.56 6.07
C GLN A 72 0.02 13.41 4.70
N ARG A 73 0.33 14.52 4.02
CA ARG A 73 1.03 14.53 2.71
C ARG A 73 2.46 14.02 2.78
N ARG A 74 3.04 13.94 3.96
CA ARG A 74 4.38 13.40 4.20
C ARG A 74 4.35 11.90 4.53
N ILE A 75 3.17 11.29 4.56
CA ILE A 75 2.99 9.87 4.85
C ILE A 75 2.56 9.16 3.56
N THR A 76 3.18 8.03 3.29
CA THR A 76 2.84 7.14 2.18
C THR A 76 2.51 5.74 2.71
N ILE A 77 1.41 5.17 2.27
CA ILE A 77 1.06 3.77 2.56
C ILE A 77 1.09 2.98 1.27
N SER A 78 1.84 1.87 1.29
CA SER A 78 1.83 0.88 0.21
C SER A 78 0.96 -0.29 0.60
N THR A 79 0.05 -0.70 -0.29
CA THR A 79 -0.87 -1.81 -0.04
C THR A 79 -0.94 -2.78 -1.22
N ILE A 80 -1.20 -4.04 -0.92
CA ILE A 80 -1.52 -5.08 -1.92
C ILE A 80 -2.96 -4.98 -2.44
N GLY A 81 -3.75 -4.00 -1.96
CA GLY A 81 -5.11 -3.75 -2.43
C GLY A 81 -6.21 -4.29 -1.51
N ILE A 82 -6.04 -4.16 -0.19
CA ILE A 82 -7.11 -4.47 0.78
C ILE A 82 -8.18 -3.38 0.71
N VAL A 83 -9.26 -3.67 0.01
CA VAL A 83 -10.33 -2.72 -0.32
C VAL A 83 -10.90 -1.99 0.91
N PRO A 84 -11.28 -2.66 2.02
CA PRO A 84 -11.76 -1.96 3.20
C PRO A 84 -10.76 -0.97 3.79
N GLY A 85 -9.46 -1.32 3.74
CA GLY A 85 -8.38 -0.44 4.21
C GLY A 85 -8.24 0.82 3.34
N ILE A 86 -8.30 0.68 2.01
CA ILE A 86 -8.29 1.82 1.07
C ILE A 86 -9.49 2.73 1.33
N GLN A 87 -10.68 2.17 1.51
CA GLN A 87 -11.90 2.93 1.79
C GLN A 87 -11.82 3.69 3.12
N LYS A 88 -11.28 3.06 4.16
CA LYS A 88 -11.06 3.70 5.46
C LYS A 88 -10.05 4.83 5.35
N LEU A 89 -8.91 4.61 4.68
CA LEU A 89 -7.91 5.65 4.42
C LEU A 89 -8.52 6.86 3.69
N THR A 90 -9.34 6.60 2.67
CA THR A 90 -10.00 7.64 1.87
C THR A 90 -10.87 8.55 2.72
N ARG A 91 -11.61 8.00 3.69
CA ARG A 91 -12.51 8.76 4.56
C ARG A 91 -11.77 9.52 5.65
N GLU A 92 -10.83 8.85 6.30
CA GLU A 92 -10.24 9.34 7.57
C GLU A 92 -8.93 10.10 7.33
N TYR A 93 -8.16 9.73 6.30
CA TYR A 93 -6.83 10.29 5.99
C TYR A 93 -6.68 10.64 4.50
N PRO A 94 -7.53 11.54 3.96
CA PRO A 94 -7.63 11.78 2.51
C PRO A 94 -6.37 12.40 1.89
N GLN A 95 -5.44 12.90 2.68
CA GLN A 95 -4.20 13.52 2.19
C GLN A 95 -2.97 12.60 2.31
N VAL A 96 -3.09 11.41 2.89
CA VAL A 96 -2.03 10.40 2.88
C VAL A 96 -1.82 9.90 1.46
N ASN A 97 -0.57 9.72 1.05
CA ASN A 97 -0.24 9.19 -0.26
C ASN A 97 -0.49 7.69 -0.28
N LEU A 98 -1.13 7.21 -1.34
CA LEU A 98 -1.43 5.80 -1.53
C LEU A 98 -0.58 5.21 -2.66
N ALA A 99 0.08 4.08 -2.38
CA ALA A 99 0.75 3.26 -3.37
C ALA A 99 0.07 1.89 -3.44
N TYR A 100 -0.16 1.40 -4.65
CA TYR A 100 -0.78 0.10 -4.90
C TYR A 100 0.20 -0.86 -5.57
N SER A 101 0.41 -2.00 -4.95
CA SER A 101 1.22 -3.10 -5.47
C SER A 101 0.44 -3.87 -6.53
N LEU A 102 0.54 -3.42 -7.78
CA LEU A 102 -0.19 -3.97 -8.93
C LEU A 102 0.43 -5.26 -9.45
N HIS A 103 1.69 -5.21 -9.86
CA HIS A 103 2.61 -6.29 -10.27
C HIS A 103 2.16 -7.23 -11.39
N ALA A 104 0.92 -7.15 -11.86
CA ALA A 104 0.44 -7.91 -13.00
C ALA A 104 -0.73 -7.21 -13.70
N PRO A 105 -0.88 -7.37 -15.03
CA PRO A 105 -1.95 -6.72 -15.80
C PRO A 105 -3.25 -7.51 -15.85
N THR A 106 -3.29 -8.74 -15.30
CA THR A 106 -4.47 -9.61 -15.31
C THR A 106 -4.64 -10.33 -13.98
N ASP A 107 -5.89 -10.61 -13.57
CA ASP A 107 -6.18 -11.36 -12.35
C ASP A 107 -5.49 -12.74 -12.35
N ARG A 108 -5.53 -13.45 -13.46
CA ARG A 108 -4.91 -14.77 -13.59
C ARG A 108 -3.40 -14.74 -13.23
N LEU A 109 -2.66 -13.78 -13.80
CA LEU A 109 -1.23 -13.66 -13.52
C LEU A 109 -1.01 -13.14 -12.10
N ARG A 110 -1.78 -12.13 -11.69
CA ARG A 110 -1.67 -11.55 -10.35
C ARG A 110 -1.94 -12.58 -9.26
N GLU A 111 -2.93 -13.44 -9.44
CA GLU A 111 -3.25 -14.51 -8.49
C GLU A 111 -2.08 -15.49 -8.31
N THR A 112 -1.35 -15.80 -9.38
CA THR A 112 -0.16 -16.66 -9.28
C THR A 112 0.96 -16.01 -8.48
N LEU A 113 1.09 -14.68 -8.51
CA LEU A 113 2.11 -13.90 -7.82
C LEU A 113 1.65 -13.47 -6.43
N MET A 114 0.37 -13.14 -6.28
CA MET A 114 -0.24 -12.54 -5.09
C MET A 114 -1.60 -13.19 -4.82
N PRO A 115 -1.67 -14.21 -3.94
CA PRO A 115 -2.89 -14.97 -3.67
C PRO A 115 -4.10 -14.12 -3.21
N ILE A 116 -3.86 -12.95 -2.64
CA ILE A 116 -4.89 -12.00 -2.22
C ILE A 116 -5.83 -11.57 -3.37
N THR A 117 -5.40 -11.72 -4.62
CA THR A 117 -6.19 -11.41 -5.81
C THR A 117 -7.51 -12.20 -5.86
N LYS A 118 -7.56 -13.39 -5.26
CA LYS A 118 -8.81 -14.16 -5.11
C LYS A 118 -9.85 -13.42 -4.29
N THR A 119 -9.43 -12.72 -3.25
CA THR A 119 -10.32 -11.96 -2.37
C THR A 119 -10.65 -10.59 -2.95
N TYR A 120 -9.65 -9.93 -3.54
CA TYR A 120 -9.78 -8.60 -4.14
C TYR A 120 -9.26 -8.62 -5.57
N PRO A 121 -10.11 -8.94 -6.57
CA PRO A 121 -9.76 -8.90 -7.99
C PRO A 121 -9.36 -7.49 -8.43
N LEU A 122 -8.54 -7.40 -9.49
CA LEU A 122 -8.03 -6.14 -10.03
C LEU A 122 -9.14 -5.12 -10.31
N GLY A 123 -10.23 -5.55 -10.93
CA GLY A 123 -11.36 -4.65 -11.24
C GLY A 123 -11.89 -3.97 -9.98
N GLN A 124 -12.16 -4.73 -8.91
CA GLN A 124 -12.66 -4.19 -7.65
C GLN A 124 -11.66 -3.21 -7.00
N VAL A 125 -10.38 -3.55 -7.01
CA VAL A 125 -9.35 -2.68 -6.44
C VAL A 125 -9.22 -1.40 -7.26
N LEU A 126 -9.15 -1.49 -8.59
CA LEU A 126 -9.02 -0.33 -9.47
C LEU A 126 -10.24 0.61 -9.37
N ASP A 127 -11.46 0.07 -9.30
CA ASP A 127 -12.67 0.88 -9.05
C ASP A 127 -12.60 1.62 -7.71
N THR A 128 -12.06 0.94 -6.68
CA THR A 128 -11.85 1.56 -5.35
C THR A 128 -10.80 2.67 -5.40
N LEU A 129 -9.72 2.46 -6.17
CA LEU A 129 -8.69 3.48 -6.38
C LEU A 129 -9.24 4.68 -7.18
N ASP A 130 -10.08 4.45 -8.18
CA ASP A 130 -10.77 5.53 -8.90
C ASP A 130 -11.67 6.37 -7.97
N GLN A 131 -12.38 5.71 -7.05
CA GLN A 131 -13.17 6.40 -6.02
C GLN A 131 -12.28 7.22 -5.09
N HIS A 132 -11.15 6.65 -4.65
CA HIS A 132 -10.17 7.37 -3.83
C HIS A 132 -9.67 8.62 -4.55
N ILE A 133 -9.27 8.51 -5.82
CA ILE A 133 -8.79 9.64 -6.62
C ILE A 133 -9.85 10.73 -6.73
N ARG A 134 -11.12 10.36 -7.04
CA ARG A 134 -12.23 11.33 -7.16
C ARG A 134 -12.52 12.06 -5.86
N GLN A 135 -12.47 11.36 -4.71
CA GLN A 135 -12.83 11.93 -3.42
C GLN A 135 -11.71 12.80 -2.84
N THR A 136 -10.45 12.40 -3.05
CA THR A 136 -9.29 13.04 -2.43
C THR A 136 -8.57 14.03 -3.35
N ASN A 137 -8.80 13.95 -4.65
CA ASN A 137 -8.03 14.62 -5.70
C ASN A 137 -6.52 14.31 -5.60
N ARG A 138 -6.19 13.09 -5.14
CA ARG A 138 -4.80 12.64 -4.97
C ARG A 138 -4.46 11.56 -5.99
N LYS A 139 -3.21 11.59 -6.48
CA LYS A 139 -2.67 10.54 -7.34
C LYS A 139 -2.42 9.27 -6.52
N VAL A 140 -2.62 8.10 -7.15
CA VAL A 140 -2.19 6.80 -6.63
C VAL A 140 -0.94 6.37 -7.36
N PHE A 141 0.07 5.92 -6.62
CA PHE A 141 1.29 5.35 -7.19
C PHE A 141 1.06 3.87 -7.47
N LEU A 142 1.34 3.44 -8.70
CA LEU A 142 1.26 2.02 -9.08
C LEU A 142 2.66 1.42 -9.08
N ALA A 143 2.90 0.44 -8.22
CA ALA A 143 4.14 -0.31 -8.20
C ALA A 143 4.02 -1.56 -9.10
N TYR A 144 4.99 -1.75 -9.99
CA TYR A 144 5.07 -2.92 -10.87
C TYR A 144 6.50 -3.48 -10.84
N ILE A 145 6.69 -4.61 -10.17
CA ILE A 145 7.96 -5.32 -10.20
C ILE A 145 8.05 -6.11 -11.50
N MET A 146 9.08 -5.90 -12.27
CA MET A 146 9.35 -6.66 -13.50
C MET A 146 10.09 -7.95 -13.15
N LEU A 147 9.45 -9.08 -13.41
CA LEU A 147 9.99 -10.41 -13.18
C LEU A 147 10.26 -11.05 -14.54
N LYS A 148 11.53 -11.37 -14.78
CA LYS A 148 12.00 -11.94 -16.06
C LYS A 148 11.19 -13.18 -16.42
N ASP A 149 10.72 -13.23 -17.68
CA ASP A 149 9.93 -14.33 -18.28
C ASP A 149 8.60 -14.63 -17.56
N VAL A 150 8.13 -13.72 -16.67
CA VAL A 150 6.89 -13.89 -15.91
C VAL A 150 5.84 -12.83 -16.26
N ASN A 151 6.20 -11.55 -16.14
CA ASN A 151 5.28 -10.43 -16.33
C ASN A 151 5.86 -9.27 -17.15
N ASP A 152 6.96 -9.48 -17.85
CA ASP A 152 7.80 -8.48 -18.52
C ASP A 152 7.70 -8.51 -20.07
N SER A 153 6.82 -9.34 -20.64
CA SER A 153 6.67 -9.41 -22.10
C SER A 153 5.88 -8.21 -22.67
N ASP A 154 6.05 -7.94 -23.98
CA ASP A 154 5.31 -6.90 -24.72
C ASP A 154 3.80 -7.09 -24.56
N ARG A 155 3.30 -8.34 -24.58
CA ARG A 155 1.90 -8.65 -24.33
C ARG A 155 1.43 -8.16 -22.96
N HIS A 156 2.25 -8.31 -21.92
CA HIS A 156 1.91 -7.81 -20.58
C HIS A 156 1.89 -6.28 -20.57
N ALA A 157 2.82 -5.61 -21.26
CA ALA A 157 2.82 -4.16 -21.39
C ALA A 157 1.56 -3.64 -22.11
N GLU A 158 1.13 -4.30 -23.19
CA GLU A 158 -0.12 -3.96 -23.87
C GLU A 158 -1.35 -4.14 -22.97
N GLN A 159 -1.41 -5.25 -22.24
CA GLN A 159 -2.51 -5.52 -21.30
C GLN A 159 -2.55 -4.48 -20.19
N LEU A 160 -1.39 -4.13 -19.64
CA LEU A 160 -1.25 -3.08 -18.62
C LEU A 160 -1.75 -1.73 -19.16
N THR A 161 -1.32 -1.36 -20.35
CA THR A 161 -1.75 -0.12 -21.02
C THR A 161 -3.27 -0.10 -21.20
N LYS A 162 -3.86 -1.18 -21.75
CA LYS A 162 -5.32 -1.28 -21.94
C LYS A 162 -6.09 -1.18 -20.63
N MET A 163 -5.60 -1.83 -19.58
CA MET A 163 -6.20 -1.79 -18.25
C MET A 163 -6.18 -0.37 -17.68
N LEU A 164 -5.01 0.27 -17.66
CA LEU A 164 -4.84 1.61 -17.09
C LEU A 164 -5.55 2.70 -17.89
N TYR A 165 -5.67 2.52 -19.22
CA TYR A 165 -6.38 3.48 -20.07
C TYR A 165 -7.87 3.62 -19.68
N LYS A 166 -8.51 2.54 -19.22
CA LYS A 166 -9.90 2.58 -18.74
C LYS A 166 -10.07 3.41 -17.46
N HIS A 167 -9.01 3.53 -16.66
CA HIS A 167 -8.98 4.25 -15.38
C HIS A 167 -8.28 5.62 -15.49
N LYS A 168 -7.96 6.06 -16.72
CA LYS A 168 -7.37 7.37 -17.00
C LYS A 168 -8.49 8.42 -17.00
N LYS A 169 -8.65 9.11 -15.89
CA LYS A 169 -9.51 10.30 -15.77
C LYS A 169 -8.76 11.46 -15.19
#